data_be4de3b23ef1d67e7aac8bdc618a4f7a
#
_entry.id   be4de3b23ef1d67e7aac8bdc618a4f7a
#
_cell.length_a   1.000
_cell.length_b   1.000
_cell.length_c   1.000
_cell.angle_alpha   90.00
_cell.angle_beta   90.00
_cell.angle_gamma   90.00
#
_symmetry.space_group_name_H-M   'P 1'
#
loop_
_entity.id
_entity.type
_entity.pdbx_description
1 polymer ?
#
loop_
_entity_poly.entity_id
_entity_poly.type
_entity_poly.pdbx_seq_one_letter_code
_entity_poly.pdbx_strand_id
1 'polypeptide(L)'
;MDNEQVVLPWDFDVSYKLNGVPTDGDKLAGANGLIEINVKATPNDNADLYYRNNMMLMVTVPVDMSKCYSVDADGAQIQSLGSTTAAVFSALPGEEGDYTVRIGTDSFETTGVIMAMAPGTIDDLNHIKDLKEAKDTWKDAGDALYDSLEQMAKSVESMRDGINQVQSGVSSAESARQKWSANKDSILAGNDQTLESLTALSQQLETLV
;
A
#
# COMPACT_ATOMS: atom_id res chain seq x y z
N MET A 1 -10.81 -43.88 -34.99
CA MET A 1 -10.11 -43.16 -33.91
C MET A 1 -11.18 -42.43 -33.15
N ASP A 2 -11.59 -42.98 -32.02
CA ASP A 2 -12.54 -42.29 -31.13
C ASP A 2 -11.87 -41.01 -30.65
N ASN A 3 -12.55 -39.89 -30.90
CA ASN A 3 -12.15 -38.59 -30.42
C ASN A 3 -12.56 -38.53 -28.94
N GLU A 4 -11.80 -39.21 -28.07
CA GLU A 4 -11.98 -39.04 -26.64
C GLU A 4 -11.79 -37.55 -26.34
N GLN A 5 -12.85 -36.90 -25.88
CA GLN A 5 -12.80 -35.53 -25.42
C GLN A 5 -11.88 -35.49 -24.21
N VAL A 6 -10.69 -34.95 -24.41
CA VAL A 6 -9.74 -34.73 -23.29
C VAL A 6 -10.34 -33.71 -22.34
N VAL A 7 -10.70 -34.15 -21.14
CA VAL A 7 -11.18 -33.27 -20.08
C VAL A 7 -9.94 -32.65 -19.42
N LEU A 8 -9.86 -31.33 -19.48
CA LEU A 8 -8.73 -30.57 -18.91
C LEU A 8 -8.81 -30.54 -17.38
N PRO A 9 -7.64 -30.53 -16.68
CA PRO A 9 -7.59 -30.43 -15.23
C PRO A 9 -8.10 -29.12 -14.64
N TRP A 10 -8.26 -28.08 -15.45
CA TRP A 10 -8.84 -26.79 -15.09
C TRP A 10 -9.90 -26.37 -16.10
N ASP A 11 -10.92 -25.71 -15.58
CA ASP A 11 -11.85 -24.89 -16.37
C ASP A 11 -11.34 -23.44 -16.34
N PHE A 12 -11.46 -22.74 -17.49
CA PHE A 12 -10.95 -21.40 -17.64
C PHE A 12 -12.06 -20.40 -17.94
N ASP A 13 -12.02 -19.26 -17.25
CA ASP A 13 -12.80 -18.09 -17.59
C ASP A 13 -11.86 -16.90 -17.85
N VAL A 14 -12.01 -16.24 -19.00
CA VAL A 14 -11.21 -15.09 -19.37
C VAL A 14 -12.12 -13.89 -19.57
N SER A 15 -11.91 -12.87 -18.78
CA SER A 15 -12.69 -11.63 -18.85
C SER A 15 -11.80 -10.42 -19.09
N TYR A 16 -12.38 -9.39 -19.69
CA TYR A 16 -11.67 -8.18 -20.08
C TYR A 16 -12.39 -6.93 -19.60
N LYS A 17 -11.61 -5.89 -19.27
CA LYS A 17 -12.13 -4.54 -19.02
C LYS A 17 -11.32 -3.51 -19.79
N LEU A 18 -12.00 -2.49 -20.30
CA LEU A 18 -11.42 -1.28 -20.87
C LEU A 18 -11.71 -0.10 -19.95
N ASN A 19 -10.68 0.52 -19.38
CA ASN A 19 -10.82 1.63 -18.42
C ASN A 19 -11.77 1.31 -17.26
N GLY A 20 -11.71 0.05 -16.76
CA GLY A 20 -12.54 -0.45 -15.67
C GLY A 20 -13.95 -0.92 -16.09
N VAL A 21 -14.35 -0.77 -17.36
CA VAL A 21 -15.66 -1.18 -17.88
C VAL A 21 -15.55 -2.57 -18.52
N PRO A 22 -16.35 -3.57 -18.11
CA PRO A 22 -16.38 -4.90 -18.75
C PRO A 22 -16.62 -4.78 -20.26
N THR A 23 -15.80 -5.47 -21.05
CA THR A 23 -15.78 -5.34 -22.51
C THR A 23 -15.46 -6.69 -23.13
N ASP A 24 -16.11 -7.02 -24.24
CA ASP A 24 -15.81 -8.23 -24.99
C ASP A 24 -14.43 -8.15 -25.65
N GLY A 25 -13.67 -9.25 -25.66
CA GLY A 25 -12.32 -9.29 -26.22
C GLY A 25 -12.24 -8.83 -27.67
N ASP A 26 -13.25 -9.15 -28.48
CA ASP A 26 -13.32 -8.75 -29.90
C ASP A 26 -13.39 -7.23 -30.11
N LYS A 27 -13.81 -6.47 -29.11
CA LYS A 27 -13.93 -5.02 -29.15
C LYS A 27 -12.67 -4.29 -28.68
N LEU A 28 -11.65 -5.02 -28.22
CA LEU A 28 -10.43 -4.45 -27.70
C LEU A 28 -9.37 -4.13 -28.75
N ALA A 29 -9.47 -4.70 -29.95
CA ALA A 29 -8.50 -4.47 -31.02
C ALA A 29 -8.43 -2.97 -31.36
N GLY A 30 -7.23 -2.39 -31.28
CA GLY A 30 -6.99 -0.97 -31.50
C GLY A 30 -7.46 -0.02 -30.37
N ALA A 31 -7.96 -0.54 -29.26
CA ALA A 31 -8.42 0.28 -28.14
C ALA A 31 -7.25 1.04 -27.49
N ASN A 32 -7.55 2.25 -27.03
CA ASN A 32 -6.63 3.10 -26.27
C ASN A 32 -7.09 3.18 -24.81
N GLY A 33 -6.15 3.05 -23.89
CA GLY A 33 -6.41 3.17 -22.46
C GLY A 33 -5.85 2.03 -21.63
N LEU A 34 -6.45 1.78 -20.48
CA LEU A 34 -6.09 0.70 -19.57
C LEU A 34 -6.93 -0.54 -19.88
N ILE A 35 -6.26 -1.58 -20.35
CA ILE A 35 -6.85 -2.90 -20.56
C ILE A 35 -6.55 -3.76 -19.32
N GLU A 36 -7.56 -4.39 -18.77
CA GLU A 36 -7.42 -5.41 -17.73
C GLU A 36 -7.86 -6.76 -18.31
N ILE A 37 -6.98 -7.74 -18.24
CA ILE A 37 -7.23 -9.13 -18.62
C ILE A 37 -7.22 -9.94 -17.32
N ASN A 38 -8.33 -10.57 -16.99
CA ASN A 38 -8.43 -11.49 -15.87
C ASN A 38 -8.62 -12.91 -16.39
N VAL A 39 -7.81 -13.83 -15.87
CA VAL A 39 -7.88 -15.26 -16.18
C VAL A 39 -8.11 -16.02 -14.90
N LYS A 40 -9.28 -16.63 -14.79
CA LYS A 40 -9.63 -17.52 -13.71
C LYS A 40 -9.47 -18.97 -14.16
N ALA A 41 -8.70 -19.74 -13.40
CA ALA A 41 -8.50 -21.18 -13.60
C ALA A 41 -9.05 -21.92 -12.38
N THR A 42 -10.14 -22.66 -12.59
CA THR A 42 -10.80 -23.42 -11.52
C THR A 42 -10.51 -24.92 -11.70
N PRO A 43 -10.03 -25.64 -10.68
CA PRO A 43 -9.80 -27.08 -10.77
C PRO A 43 -11.06 -27.82 -11.22
N ASN A 44 -10.91 -28.72 -12.20
CA ASN A 44 -12.00 -29.50 -12.75
C ASN A 44 -12.04 -30.90 -12.13
N ASP A 45 -13.04 -31.14 -11.31
CA ASP A 45 -13.22 -32.43 -10.62
C ASP A 45 -13.56 -33.61 -11.56
N ASN A 46 -13.97 -33.33 -12.77
CA ASN A 46 -14.28 -34.35 -13.75
C ASN A 46 -13.08 -34.84 -14.57
N ALA A 47 -11.93 -34.16 -14.45
CA ALA A 47 -10.71 -34.56 -15.11
C ALA A 47 -10.07 -35.79 -14.45
N ASP A 48 -9.32 -36.57 -15.24
CA ASP A 48 -8.61 -37.76 -14.76
C ASP A 48 -7.69 -37.40 -13.58
N LEU A 49 -7.70 -38.23 -12.57
CA LEU A 49 -6.95 -38.02 -11.31
C LEU A 49 -5.45 -37.85 -11.53
N TYR A 50 -4.89 -38.57 -12.52
CA TYR A 50 -3.47 -38.43 -12.84
C TYR A 50 -3.13 -37.01 -13.32
N TYR A 51 -3.93 -36.44 -14.22
CA TYR A 51 -3.69 -35.09 -14.72
C TYR A 51 -3.94 -34.03 -13.64
N ARG A 52 -4.98 -34.20 -12.83
CA ARG A 52 -5.27 -33.29 -11.72
C ARG A 52 -4.14 -33.19 -10.70
N ASN A 53 -3.45 -34.30 -10.43
CA ASN A 53 -2.43 -34.38 -9.38
C ASN A 53 -1.00 -34.18 -9.87
N ASN A 54 -0.76 -34.22 -11.19
CA ASN A 54 0.60 -34.21 -11.72
C ASN A 54 0.85 -33.10 -12.76
N MET A 55 -0.18 -32.41 -13.24
CA MET A 55 0.01 -31.32 -14.20
C MET A 55 0.11 -29.98 -13.49
N MET A 56 1.11 -29.21 -13.88
CA MET A 56 1.24 -27.79 -13.55
C MET A 56 0.60 -26.96 -14.66
N LEU A 57 -0.08 -25.89 -14.28
CA LEU A 57 -0.60 -24.90 -15.21
C LEU A 57 0.35 -23.75 -15.37
N MET A 58 0.59 -23.31 -16.60
CA MET A 58 1.21 -22.04 -16.95
C MET A 58 0.23 -21.20 -17.76
N VAL A 59 -0.01 -19.98 -17.30
CA VAL A 59 -0.82 -18.97 -18.00
C VAL A 59 0.11 -17.86 -18.45
N THR A 60 0.18 -17.61 -19.73
CA THR A 60 1.06 -16.61 -20.33
C THR A 60 0.25 -15.56 -21.07
N VAL A 61 0.46 -14.30 -20.71
CA VAL A 61 -0.13 -13.15 -21.41
C VAL A 61 1.00 -12.39 -22.10
N PRO A 62 1.18 -12.55 -23.42
CA PRO A 62 2.16 -11.81 -24.18
C PRO A 62 1.67 -10.39 -24.49
N VAL A 63 2.55 -9.41 -24.33
CA VAL A 63 2.28 -7.99 -24.54
C VAL A 63 3.36 -7.40 -25.45
N ASP A 64 2.97 -6.76 -26.53
CA ASP A 64 3.88 -6.02 -27.40
C ASP A 64 4.15 -4.61 -26.87
N MET A 65 5.32 -4.43 -26.30
CA MET A 65 5.75 -3.15 -25.71
C MET A 65 6.00 -2.04 -26.73
N SER A 66 5.96 -2.35 -28.03
CA SER A 66 6.02 -1.29 -29.06
C SER A 66 4.74 -0.46 -29.14
N LYS A 67 3.62 -0.98 -28.61
CA LYS A 67 2.30 -0.37 -28.60
C LYS A 67 1.76 -0.12 -27.20
N CYS A 68 2.48 -0.59 -26.17
CA CYS A 68 2.07 -0.52 -24.78
C CYS A 68 3.12 0.23 -23.98
N TYR A 69 2.68 1.15 -23.11
CA TYR A 69 3.56 1.96 -22.28
C TYR A 69 3.67 1.45 -20.84
N SER A 70 2.79 0.55 -20.41
CA SER A 70 2.87 -0.09 -19.08
C SER A 70 2.29 -1.48 -19.07
N VAL A 71 2.88 -2.35 -18.26
CA VAL A 71 2.35 -3.69 -17.93
C VAL A 71 2.49 -3.86 -16.42
N ASP A 72 1.40 -4.20 -15.77
CA ASP A 72 1.33 -4.55 -14.37
C ASP A 72 0.67 -5.93 -14.23
N ALA A 73 1.34 -6.86 -13.58
CA ALA A 73 0.88 -8.24 -13.43
C ALA A 73 1.39 -8.79 -12.09
N ASP A 74 0.66 -8.53 -11.03
CA ASP A 74 1.03 -9.00 -9.69
C ASP A 74 1.05 -10.54 -9.63
N GLY A 75 2.13 -11.07 -9.11
CA GLY A 75 2.35 -12.51 -9.04
C GLY A 75 2.88 -13.18 -10.30
N ALA A 76 3.03 -12.47 -11.41
CA ALA A 76 3.63 -13.00 -12.61
C ALA A 76 5.17 -12.96 -12.58
N GLN A 77 5.76 -13.93 -13.26
CA GLN A 77 7.16 -13.82 -13.71
C GLN A 77 7.16 -13.04 -15.04
N ILE A 78 7.86 -11.93 -15.07
CA ILE A 78 7.96 -11.10 -16.27
C ILE A 78 9.17 -11.57 -17.10
N GLN A 79 8.91 -11.96 -18.34
CA GLN A 79 9.94 -12.35 -19.29
C GLN A 79 9.88 -11.44 -20.50
N SER A 80 11.00 -10.79 -20.83
CA SER A 80 11.08 -9.90 -21.99
C SER A 80 11.97 -10.52 -23.07
N LEU A 81 11.44 -10.57 -24.30
CA LEU A 81 12.13 -11.03 -25.49
C LEU A 81 11.93 -10.02 -26.64
N GLY A 82 12.92 -9.17 -26.88
CA GLY A 82 12.82 -8.09 -27.84
C GLY A 82 11.75 -7.08 -27.44
N SER A 83 10.79 -6.81 -28.32
CA SER A 83 9.67 -5.91 -28.04
C SER A 83 8.50 -6.57 -27.28
N THR A 84 8.56 -7.90 -27.11
CA THR A 84 7.50 -8.64 -26.43
C THR A 84 7.86 -8.89 -24.97
N THR A 85 6.94 -8.55 -24.09
CA THR A 85 6.98 -8.89 -22.65
C THR A 85 5.88 -9.89 -22.37
N ALA A 86 6.21 -11.00 -21.72
CA ALA A 86 5.26 -12.01 -21.32
C ALA A 86 5.08 -12.01 -19.80
N ALA A 87 3.86 -11.85 -19.33
CA ALA A 87 3.49 -12.12 -17.96
C ALA A 87 3.14 -13.60 -17.83
N VAL A 88 3.95 -14.34 -17.05
CA VAL A 88 3.81 -15.80 -16.88
C VAL A 88 3.40 -16.09 -15.45
N PHE A 89 2.25 -16.72 -15.29
CA PHE A 89 1.75 -17.23 -14.01
C PHE A 89 1.84 -18.75 -14.00
N SER A 90 1.95 -19.32 -12.82
CA SER A 90 1.96 -20.78 -12.64
C SER A 90 1.02 -21.19 -11.51
N ALA A 91 0.34 -22.32 -11.67
CA ALA A 91 -0.41 -22.99 -10.61
C ALA A 91 0.09 -24.41 -10.41
N LEU A 92 0.08 -24.84 -9.17
CA LEU A 92 0.36 -26.20 -8.78
C LEU A 92 -0.82 -27.12 -9.14
N PRO A 93 -0.62 -28.45 -9.22
CA PRO A 93 -1.69 -29.39 -9.47
C PRO A 93 -2.85 -29.19 -8.47
N GLY A 94 -4.07 -29.00 -9.00
CA GLY A 94 -5.28 -28.79 -8.21
C GLY A 94 -5.40 -27.40 -7.54
N GLU A 95 -4.50 -26.49 -7.79
CA GLU A 95 -4.55 -25.12 -7.27
C GLU A 95 -5.48 -24.23 -8.13
N GLU A 96 -6.34 -23.43 -7.49
CA GLU A 96 -7.13 -22.40 -8.17
C GLU A 96 -6.23 -21.20 -8.51
N GLY A 97 -6.41 -20.64 -9.72
CA GLY A 97 -5.70 -19.44 -10.17
C GLY A 97 -6.67 -18.30 -10.48
N ASP A 98 -6.31 -17.09 -10.05
CA ASP A 98 -6.99 -15.84 -10.43
C ASP A 98 -5.91 -14.81 -10.77
N TYR A 99 -5.72 -14.59 -12.06
CA TYR A 99 -4.58 -13.84 -12.58
C TYR A 99 -5.05 -12.60 -13.31
N THR A 100 -4.52 -11.45 -12.92
CA THR A 100 -4.88 -10.19 -13.55
C THR A 100 -3.65 -9.53 -14.16
N VAL A 101 -3.75 -9.14 -15.42
CA VAL A 101 -2.76 -8.34 -16.14
C VAL A 101 -3.38 -7.02 -16.56
N ARG A 102 -2.75 -5.90 -16.17
CA ARG A 102 -3.15 -4.55 -16.56
C ARG A 102 -2.15 -3.98 -17.55
N ILE A 103 -2.65 -3.52 -18.68
CA ILE A 103 -1.84 -3.07 -19.81
C ILE A 103 -2.29 -1.66 -20.18
N GLY A 104 -1.41 -0.69 -20.04
CA GLY A 104 -1.61 0.65 -20.59
C GLY A 104 -1.14 0.73 -22.03
N THR A 105 -2.03 1.11 -22.95
CA THR A 105 -1.76 1.06 -24.40
C THR A 105 -2.40 2.23 -25.14
N ASP A 106 -1.77 2.64 -26.24
CA ASP A 106 -2.34 3.58 -27.22
C ASP A 106 -3.10 2.86 -28.34
N SER A 107 -2.81 1.58 -28.58
CA SER A 107 -3.47 0.76 -29.58
C SER A 107 -3.30 -0.71 -29.21
N PHE A 108 -4.28 -1.27 -28.50
CA PHE A 108 -4.21 -2.61 -27.99
C PHE A 108 -4.18 -3.65 -29.10
N GLU A 109 -3.17 -4.49 -29.06
CA GLU A 109 -3.08 -5.72 -29.85
C GLU A 109 -2.58 -6.86 -28.95
N THR A 110 -3.17 -8.02 -29.07
CA THR A 110 -2.77 -9.22 -28.34
C THR A 110 -2.82 -10.45 -29.24
N THR A 111 -1.92 -11.37 -28.98
CA THR A 111 -1.97 -12.73 -29.56
C THR A 111 -2.87 -13.68 -28.78
N GLY A 112 -3.53 -13.15 -27.73
CA GLY A 112 -4.38 -13.92 -26.81
C GLY A 112 -3.65 -14.36 -25.55
N VAL A 113 -4.39 -15.07 -24.70
CA VAL A 113 -3.86 -15.73 -23.50
C VAL A 113 -3.49 -17.17 -23.86
N ILE A 114 -2.27 -17.58 -23.50
CA ILE A 114 -1.76 -18.93 -23.76
C ILE A 114 -1.81 -19.70 -22.44
N MET A 115 -2.54 -20.82 -22.46
CA MET A 115 -2.62 -21.75 -21.33
C MET A 115 -1.92 -23.04 -21.71
N ALA A 116 -0.89 -23.41 -20.96
CA ALA A 116 -0.13 -24.62 -21.18
C ALA A 116 -0.11 -25.47 -19.91
N MET A 117 -0.15 -26.77 -20.07
CA MET A 117 -0.03 -27.73 -18.97
C MET A 117 1.14 -28.66 -19.24
N ALA A 118 1.94 -28.87 -18.22
CA ALA A 118 3.08 -29.76 -18.28
C ALA A 118 3.15 -30.61 -17.01
N PRO A 119 3.61 -31.88 -17.10
CA PRO A 119 3.86 -32.67 -15.92
C PRO A 119 4.98 -32.00 -15.12
N GLY A 120 4.72 -31.71 -13.83
CA GLY A 120 5.73 -31.21 -12.91
C GLY A 120 6.56 -32.34 -12.33
N THR A 121 7.87 -32.15 -12.18
CA THR A 121 8.67 -33.02 -11.35
C THR A 121 8.45 -32.65 -9.87
N ILE A 122 8.74 -33.58 -8.95
CA ILE A 122 8.62 -33.30 -7.50
C ILE A 122 9.53 -32.13 -7.09
N ASP A 123 10.71 -32.03 -7.70
CA ASP A 123 11.66 -30.95 -7.41
C ASP A 123 11.14 -29.59 -7.92
N ASP A 124 10.59 -29.53 -9.14
CA ASP A 124 9.98 -28.30 -9.68
C ASP A 124 8.81 -27.82 -8.82
N LEU A 125 7.95 -28.75 -8.37
CA LEU A 125 6.81 -28.46 -7.50
C LEU A 125 7.26 -27.87 -6.15
N ASN A 126 8.30 -28.44 -5.54
CA ASN A 126 8.86 -27.94 -4.29
C ASN A 126 9.45 -26.54 -4.47
N HIS A 127 10.23 -26.30 -5.52
CA HIS A 127 10.81 -24.96 -5.78
C HIS A 127 9.74 -23.88 -5.99
N ILE A 128 8.66 -24.19 -6.71
CA ILE A 128 7.57 -23.24 -6.91
C ILE A 128 6.84 -22.95 -5.59
N LYS A 129 6.62 -23.98 -4.78
CA LYS A 129 6.00 -23.82 -3.46
C LYS A 129 6.84 -22.93 -2.56
N ASP A 130 8.15 -23.20 -2.47
CA ASP A 130 9.10 -22.42 -1.66
C ASP A 130 9.16 -20.95 -2.12
N LEU A 131 9.09 -20.69 -3.42
CA LEU A 131 9.05 -19.33 -3.99
C LEU A 131 7.75 -18.60 -3.64
N LYS A 132 6.60 -19.30 -3.67
CA LYS A 132 5.30 -18.73 -3.28
C LYS A 132 5.30 -18.36 -1.79
N GLU A 133 5.74 -19.29 -0.93
CA GLU A 133 5.84 -19.04 0.51
C GLU A 133 6.80 -17.88 0.83
N ALA A 134 7.93 -17.79 0.13
CA ALA A 134 8.84 -16.66 0.26
C ALA A 134 8.21 -15.33 -0.16
N LYS A 135 7.46 -15.31 -1.28
CA LYS A 135 6.74 -14.13 -1.75
C LYS A 135 5.73 -13.65 -0.71
N ASP A 136 4.91 -14.57 -0.16
CA ASP A 136 3.90 -14.23 0.83
C ASP A 136 4.54 -13.65 2.11
N THR A 137 5.65 -14.26 2.56
CA THR A 137 6.44 -13.75 3.70
C THR A 137 6.97 -12.33 3.42
N TRP A 138 7.45 -12.05 2.20
CA TRP A 138 7.90 -10.71 1.82
C TRP A 138 6.77 -9.68 1.78
N LYS A 139 5.61 -10.09 1.29
CA LYS A 139 4.43 -9.23 1.27
C LYS A 139 4.00 -8.87 2.69
N ASP A 140 3.86 -9.87 3.58
CA ASP A 140 3.49 -9.65 4.98
C ASP A 140 4.51 -8.75 5.71
N ALA A 141 5.80 -8.93 5.43
CA ALA A 141 6.85 -8.06 5.97
C ALA A 141 6.73 -6.61 5.43
N GLY A 142 6.39 -6.45 4.17
CA GLY A 142 6.12 -5.14 3.56
C GLY A 142 4.92 -4.43 4.19
N ASP A 143 3.84 -5.13 4.40
CA ASP A 143 2.63 -4.61 5.05
C ASP A 143 2.93 -4.23 6.51
N ALA A 144 3.64 -5.06 7.26
CA ALA A 144 4.07 -4.75 8.63
C ALA A 144 5.01 -3.53 8.70
N LEU A 145 5.88 -3.35 7.71
CA LEU A 145 6.73 -2.16 7.61
C LEU A 145 5.88 -0.90 7.34
N TYR A 146 4.90 -0.99 6.45
CA TYR A 146 3.99 0.11 6.16
C TYR A 146 3.22 0.55 7.41
N ASP A 147 2.65 -0.40 8.15
CA ASP A 147 1.94 -0.16 9.41
C ASP A 147 2.85 0.50 10.46
N SER A 148 4.10 0.05 10.54
CA SER A 148 5.10 0.63 11.44
C SER A 148 5.43 2.08 11.08
N LEU A 149 5.56 2.39 9.79
CA LEU A 149 5.79 3.76 9.32
C LEU A 149 4.59 4.67 9.60
N GLU A 150 3.36 4.17 9.44
CA GLU A 150 2.14 4.91 9.80
C GLU A 150 2.08 5.20 11.30
N GLN A 151 2.44 4.23 12.14
CA GLN A 151 2.54 4.44 13.59
C GLN A 151 3.62 5.48 13.95
N MET A 152 4.77 5.44 13.29
CA MET A 152 5.81 6.45 13.48
C MET A 152 5.32 7.85 13.09
N ALA A 153 4.62 7.99 11.98
CA ALA A 153 4.04 9.27 11.55
C ALA A 153 3.06 9.82 12.60
N LYS A 154 2.16 8.99 13.13
CA LYS A 154 1.24 9.37 14.22
C LYS A 154 1.98 9.75 15.50
N SER A 155 3.07 9.07 15.83
CA SER A 155 3.91 9.38 17.00
C SER A 155 4.61 10.73 16.85
N VAL A 156 5.12 11.04 15.65
CA VAL A 156 5.74 12.35 15.35
C VAL A 156 4.69 13.46 15.44
N GLU A 157 3.47 13.26 14.98
CA GLU A 157 2.39 14.22 15.12
C GLU A 157 2.02 14.47 16.59
N SER A 158 1.90 13.41 17.39
CA SER A 158 1.66 13.54 18.83
C SER A 158 2.79 14.27 19.56
N MET A 159 4.04 14.03 19.14
CA MET A 159 5.22 14.75 19.69
C MET A 159 5.16 16.24 19.32
N ARG A 160 4.77 16.59 18.09
CA ARG A 160 4.58 17.98 17.67
C ARG A 160 3.52 18.68 18.52
N ASP A 161 2.40 17.99 18.79
CA ASP A 161 1.33 18.54 19.63
C ASP A 161 1.78 18.72 21.07
N GLY A 162 2.55 17.78 21.61
CA GLY A 162 3.21 17.92 22.91
C GLY A 162 4.14 19.13 22.99
N ILE A 163 4.95 19.37 21.96
CA ILE A 163 5.83 20.55 21.87
C ILE A 163 5.01 21.85 21.85
N ASN A 164 3.91 21.91 21.12
CA ASN A 164 3.02 23.06 21.09
C ASN A 164 2.38 23.34 22.47
N GLN A 165 2.01 22.27 23.20
CA GLN A 165 1.51 22.42 24.58
C GLN A 165 2.59 22.95 25.53
N VAL A 166 3.82 22.45 25.43
CA VAL A 166 4.95 22.97 26.21
C VAL A 166 5.20 24.44 25.89
N GLN A 167 5.20 24.83 24.62
CA GLN A 167 5.37 26.21 24.21
C GLN A 167 4.28 27.13 24.80
N SER A 168 3.01 26.66 24.76
CA SER A 168 1.88 27.38 25.37
C SER A 168 2.03 27.50 26.89
N GLY A 169 2.51 26.45 27.57
CA GLY A 169 2.81 26.43 28.99
C GLY A 169 3.94 27.43 29.36
N VAL A 170 5.01 27.46 28.57
CA VAL A 170 6.11 28.44 28.77
C VAL A 170 5.62 29.87 28.59
N SER A 171 4.79 30.14 27.57
CA SER A 171 4.19 31.47 27.36
C SER A 171 3.29 31.89 28.53
N SER A 172 2.53 30.96 29.09
CA SER A 172 1.68 31.20 30.27
C SER A 172 2.52 31.48 31.54
N ALA A 173 3.60 30.73 31.73
CA ALA A 173 4.53 30.93 32.84
C ALA A 173 5.22 32.28 32.75
N GLU A 174 5.65 32.71 31.56
CA GLU A 174 6.24 34.03 31.34
C GLU A 174 5.25 35.15 31.63
N SER A 175 4.00 35.01 31.20
CA SER A 175 2.92 35.96 31.52
C SER A 175 2.66 36.05 33.03
N ALA A 176 2.67 34.93 33.73
CA ALA A 176 2.53 34.87 35.19
C ALA A 176 3.72 35.55 35.88
N ARG A 177 4.94 35.32 35.39
CA ARG A 177 6.20 35.98 35.90
C ARG A 177 6.11 37.51 35.76
N GLN A 178 5.65 38.00 34.62
CA GLN A 178 5.48 39.44 34.37
C GLN A 178 4.45 40.06 35.32
N LYS A 179 3.29 39.41 35.52
CA LYS A 179 2.27 39.87 36.49
C LYS A 179 2.83 39.89 37.92
N TRP A 180 3.58 38.87 38.31
CA TRP A 180 4.20 38.81 39.62
C TRP A 180 5.21 39.94 39.81
N SER A 181 6.06 40.22 38.80
CA SER A 181 7.01 41.34 38.84
C SER A 181 6.30 42.69 39.00
N ALA A 182 5.24 42.92 38.19
CA ALA A 182 4.45 44.15 38.29
C ALA A 182 3.79 44.33 39.66
N ASN A 183 3.24 43.24 40.23
CA ASN A 183 2.65 43.29 41.58
C ASN A 183 3.69 43.57 42.67
N LYS A 184 4.90 43.00 42.55
CA LYS A 184 6.01 43.29 43.44
C LYS A 184 6.36 44.77 43.42
N ASP A 185 6.48 45.36 42.24
CA ASP A 185 6.84 46.76 42.07
C ASP A 185 5.76 47.69 42.66
N SER A 186 4.47 47.34 42.49
CA SER A 186 3.36 48.05 43.10
C SER A 186 3.34 47.97 44.62
N ILE A 187 3.68 46.83 45.20
CA ILE A 187 3.80 46.67 46.66
C ILE A 187 4.97 47.49 47.18
N LEU A 188 6.12 47.50 46.51
CA LEU A 188 7.27 48.31 46.91
C LEU A 188 6.91 49.82 46.90
N ALA A 189 6.28 50.31 45.81
CA ALA A 189 5.83 51.70 45.72
C ALA A 189 4.82 52.07 46.82
N GLY A 190 3.89 51.17 47.15
CA GLY A 190 2.93 51.35 48.25
C GLY A 190 3.59 51.39 49.61
N ASN A 191 4.62 50.59 49.83
CA ASN A 191 5.41 50.61 51.06
C ASN A 191 6.18 51.91 51.20
N ASP A 192 6.83 52.43 50.14
CA ASP A 192 7.55 53.68 50.12
C ASP A 192 6.61 54.84 50.44
N GLN A 193 5.44 54.90 49.86
CA GLN A 193 4.41 55.89 50.11
C GLN A 193 3.94 55.86 51.58
N THR A 194 3.77 54.68 52.15
CA THR A 194 3.39 54.46 53.52
C THR A 194 4.50 55.01 54.48
N LEU A 195 5.76 54.70 54.13
CA LEU A 195 6.90 55.20 54.92
C LEU A 195 7.04 56.75 54.90
N GLU A 196 6.82 57.33 53.70
CA GLU A 196 6.78 58.82 53.59
C GLU A 196 5.66 59.43 54.43
N SER A 197 4.45 58.81 54.39
CA SER A 197 3.31 59.27 55.19
C SER A 197 3.57 59.19 56.71
N LEU A 198 4.19 58.09 57.17
CA LEU A 198 4.59 57.90 58.57
C LEU A 198 5.66 58.89 58.97
N THR A 199 6.62 59.20 58.14
CA THR A 199 7.68 60.18 58.36
C THR A 199 7.08 61.57 58.50
N ALA A 200 6.15 61.98 57.63
CA ALA A 200 5.45 63.23 57.67
C ALA A 200 4.63 63.38 58.97
N LEU A 201 3.92 62.31 59.39
CA LEU A 201 3.15 62.27 60.62
C LEU A 201 4.05 62.39 61.83
N SER A 202 5.20 61.75 61.87
CA SER A 202 6.23 61.90 62.95
C SER A 202 6.73 63.31 63.06
N GLN A 203 7.04 63.98 61.94
CA GLN A 203 7.45 65.38 61.94
C GLN A 203 6.36 66.34 62.44
N GLN A 204 5.09 66.06 62.06
CA GLN A 204 3.97 66.87 62.63
C GLN A 204 3.81 66.71 64.15
N LEU A 205 4.02 65.50 64.65
CA LEU A 205 3.96 65.23 66.09
C LEU A 205 5.07 65.93 66.83
N GLU A 206 6.29 65.99 66.29
CA GLU A 206 7.44 66.71 66.87
C GLU A 206 7.19 68.21 66.93
N THR A 207 6.37 68.81 66.08
CA THR A 207 6.03 70.24 66.08
C THR A 207 4.84 70.56 67.02
N LEU A 208 4.20 69.60 67.60
CA LEU A 208 3.04 69.74 68.50
C LEU A 208 3.43 69.58 69.98
N VAL A 209 4.70 69.19 70.28
CA VAL A 209 5.31 69.10 71.60
C VAL A 209 6.23 70.26 71.79
#